data_5db35f6106dbfbd52160427b7bcf4a2e
#
_entry.id   5db35f6106dbfbd52160427b7bcf4a2e
#
_cell.length_a   1.000
_cell.length_b   1.000
_cell.length_c   1.000
_cell.angle_alpha   90.00
_cell.angle_beta   90.00
_cell.angle_gamma   90.00
#
_symmetry.space_group_name_H-M   'P 1'
#
loop_
_entity.id
_entity.type
_entity.pdbx_description
1 polymer ?
#
loop_
_entity_poly.entity_id
_entity_poly.type
_entity_poly.pdbx_seq_one_letter_code
_entity_poly.pdbx_strand_id
1 'polypeptide(L)'
;MASPLSTTALSLALLTVITSACASDTDKRSQAEAGRAPKLSAVTSFQIRSEILDDERTIHVMSSPDVFLNDETQFFIAQDGRLFFDETTTFQGQSLELSATLKELSTLSKTANLAVVAVNSANQSGQGFLDNTKRYAEYFPKNAIDFIDNPLERLGYRLIVDRKKNNYARFVVEELIPTLESEFQIDLNQSNLGIVGMSMGGLIGLSLMLEHPDIFGSSIGLSTHWTGINFTDYLLLPIRGYIGPSDSTAQALIAYFEQFKSQMSRKTVYVDYGDLGLDAYYEPYVMRLKKILETDDSRLCVLKFENEGHEPQYWRKRLASALSWVQHGDIRCS
;
A
#
# COMPACT_ATOMS: atom_id res chain seq x y z
N MET A 1 -0.50 -18.87 -86.19
CA MET A 1 -1.58 -18.12 -86.83
C MET A 1 -1.90 -16.94 -85.91
N ALA A 2 -1.38 -15.83 -86.28
CA ALA A 2 -2.03 -14.57 -86.59
C ALA A 2 -2.56 -13.76 -85.42
N SER A 3 -1.82 -12.75 -85.17
CA SER A 3 -2.12 -11.38 -84.64
C SER A 3 -3.52 -10.81 -84.99
N PRO A 4 -3.88 -9.56 -84.63
CA PRO A 4 -3.09 -8.44 -84.09
C PRO A 4 -3.83 -7.49 -83.09
N LEU A 5 -3.02 -6.63 -82.46
CA LEU A 5 -3.12 -5.17 -82.23
C LEU A 5 -4.49 -4.47 -82.07
N SER A 6 -4.62 -3.72 -81.00
CA SER A 6 -5.04 -2.31 -81.10
C SER A 6 -4.68 -1.48 -79.84
N THR A 7 -3.91 -0.45 -80.11
CA THR A 7 -3.59 0.70 -79.26
C THR A 7 -4.76 1.66 -79.15
N THR A 8 -5.03 2.19 -77.97
CA THR A 8 -5.58 3.54 -77.81
C THR A 8 -5.06 4.20 -76.54
N ALA A 9 -4.30 5.22 -76.74
CA ALA A 9 -3.90 6.19 -75.69
C ALA A 9 -5.10 7.07 -75.39
N LEU A 10 -5.31 7.32 -74.07
CA LEU A 10 -6.16 8.43 -73.64
C LEU A 10 -5.46 9.18 -72.54
N SER A 11 -5.10 10.40 -72.84
CA SER A 11 -4.60 11.41 -72.00
C SER A 11 -5.64 11.73 -70.90
N LEU A 12 -5.24 11.72 -69.62
CA LEU A 12 -6.08 12.26 -68.56
C LEU A 12 -5.32 13.34 -67.82
N ALA A 13 -5.91 14.50 -67.81
CA ALA A 13 -5.42 15.74 -67.23
C ALA A 13 -5.17 15.66 -65.73
N LEU A 14 -4.08 16.26 -65.30
CA LEU A 14 -3.70 16.50 -63.94
C LEU A 14 -4.61 17.59 -63.35
N LEU A 15 -5.53 17.19 -62.47
CA LEU A 15 -6.28 18.11 -61.63
C LEU A 15 -5.63 18.13 -60.22
N THR A 16 -4.74 19.09 -59.98
CA THR A 16 -4.20 19.40 -58.65
C THR A 16 -5.29 20.07 -57.85
N VAL A 17 -5.90 19.33 -56.93
CA VAL A 17 -6.72 19.87 -55.88
C VAL A 17 -5.82 20.19 -54.69
N ILE A 18 -5.56 21.47 -54.48
CA ILE A 18 -4.93 22.00 -53.25
C ILE A 18 -6.03 21.93 -52.20
N THR A 19 -6.05 20.88 -51.38
CA THR A 19 -6.77 20.88 -50.13
C THR A 19 -5.90 21.52 -49.06
N SER A 20 -6.16 22.78 -48.79
CA SER A 20 -5.66 23.49 -47.63
C SER A 20 -6.17 22.77 -46.39
N ALA A 21 -5.31 22.03 -45.71
CA ALA A 21 -5.65 21.40 -44.46
C ALA A 21 -5.73 22.49 -43.37
N CYS A 22 -6.92 22.95 -43.06
CA CYS A 22 -7.23 23.47 -41.74
C CYS A 22 -7.15 22.28 -40.77
N ALA A 23 -5.99 21.99 -40.21
CA ALA A 23 -5.91 21.16 -39.03
C ALA A 23 -6.70 21.88 -37.91
N SER A 24 -7.80 21.32 -37.53
CA SER A 24 -8.63 21.87 -36.47
C SER A 24 -7.86 21.92 -35.17
N ASP A 25 -7.99 23.01 -34.39
CA ASP A 25 -7.38 23.19 -33.06
C ASP A 25 -7.72 22.06 -32.07
N THR A 26 -8.72 21.23 -32.37
CA THR A 26 -9.06 20.02 -31.65
C THR A 26 -8.02 18.91 -31.75
N ASP A 27 -7.35 18.74 -32.90
CA ASP A 27 -6.31 17.70 -33.07
C ASP A 27 -4.99 18.07 -32.36
N LYS A 28 -4.69 19.37 -32.28
CA LYS A 28 -3.53 19.83 -31.52
C LYS A 28 -3.74 19.74 -30.00
N ARG A 29 -4.99 19.85 -29.57
CA ARG A 29 -5.36 19.68 -28.16
C ARG A 29 -5.31 18.22 -27.73
N SER A 30 -5.76 17.27 -28.56
CA SER A 30 -5.71 15.84 -28.29
C SER A 30 -4.27 15.29 -28.29
N GLN A 31 -3.37 15.82 -29.13
CA GLN A 31 -1.96 15.43 -29.15
C GLN A 31 -1.15 16.08 -28.01
N ALA A 32 -1.57 17.24 -27.50
CA ALA A 32 -0.95 17.87 -26.33
C ALA A 32 -1.40 17.22 -25.01
N GLU A 33 -2.56 16.56 -24.98
CA GLU A 33 -3.06 15.81 -23.83
C GLU A 33 -2.51 14.37 -23.78
N ALA A 34 -2.10 13.78 -24.90
CA ALA A 34 -1.55 12.43 -24.99
C ALA A 34 -0.14 12.24 -24.38
N GLY A 35 0.47 13.31 -23.89
CA GLY A 35 1.78 13.29 -23.19
C GLY A 35 1.73 13.81 -21.76
N ARG A 36 0.55 14.04 -21.22
CA ARG A 36 0.39 14.58 -19.87
C ARG A 36 -0.11 13.48 -18.95
N ALA A 37 0.64 13.22 -17.88
CA ALA A 37 0.24 12.26 -16.86
C ALA A 37 -1.20 12.52 -16.40
N PRO A 38 -2.00 11.50 -16.09
CA PRO A 38 -3.40 11.65 -15.75
C PRO A 38 -3.57 12.48 -14.47
N LYS A 39 -4.45 13.47 -14.53
CA LYS A 39 -4.91 14.19 -13.35
C LYS A 39 -6.04 13.38 -12.73
N LEU A 40 -5.83 12.87 -11.51
CA LEU A 40 -6.88 12.20 -10.77
C LEU A 40 -7.73 13.26 -10.07
N SER A 41 -8.91 13.57 -10.62
CA SER A 41 -9.87 14.50 -9.99
C SER A 41 -10.81 13.82 -8.98
N ALA A 42 -10.79 12.49 -8.95
CA ALA A 42 -11.60 11.63 -8.09
C ALA A 42 -10.84 10.31 -7.84
N VAL A 43 -11.41 9.43 -7.02
CA VAL A 43 -10.89 8.07 -6.86
C VAL A 43 -10.96 7.33 -8.20
N THR A 44 -9.81 6.89 -8.70
CA THR A 44 -9.76 5.97 -9.83
C THR A 44 -9.67 4.55 -9.30
N SER A 45 -10.55 3.67 -9.76
CA SER A 45 -10.58 2.27 -9.29
C SER A 45 -10.50 1.32 -10.46
N PHE A 46 -9.69 0.28 -10.31
CA PHE A 46 -9.57 -0.80 -11.29
C PHE A 46 -9.30 -2.13 -10.58
N GLN A 47 -9.35 -3.22 -11.33
CA GLN A 47 -9.11 -4.56 -10.80
C GLN A 47 -7.87 -5.17 -11.43
N ILE A 48 -7.08 -5.85 -10.60
CA ILE A 48 -5.96 -6.68 -11.04
C ILE A 48 -6.35 -8.14 -10.80
N ARG A 49 -6.42 -8.93 -11.87
CA ARG A 49 -6.46 -10.38 -11.75
C ARG A 49 -5.04 -10.87 -11.47
N SER A 50 -4.77 -11.19 -10.20
CA SER A 50 -3.47 -11.70 -9.76
C SER A 50 -3.34 -13.19 -10.05
N GLU A 51 -2.32 -13.58 -10.80
CA GLU A 51 -1.95 -14.98 -10.97
C GLU A 51 -1.21 -15.52 -9.74
N ILE A 52 -0.46 -14.65 -9.08
CA ILE A 52 0.32 -14.98 -7.87
C ILE A 52 -0.60 -15.33 -6.70
N LEU A 53 -1.69 -14.56 -6.51
CA LEU A 53 -2.66 -14.78 -5.43
C LEU A 53 -3.80 -15.72 -5.82
N ASP A 54 -3.95 -16.02 -7.13
CA ASP A 54 -5.14 -16.66 -7.70
C ASP A 54 -6.45 -15.98 -7.26
N ASP A 55 -6.43 -14.65 -7.25
CA ASP A 55 -7.54 -13.81 -6.76
C ASP A 55 -7.63 -12.51 -7.57
N GLU A 56 -8.74 -11.79 -7.44
CA GLU A 56 -8.94 -10.49 -8.03
C GLU A 56 -8.87 -9.39 -6.96
N ARG A 57 -8.03 -8.39 -7.20
CA ARG A 57 -7.83 -7.28 -6.26
C ARG A 57 -8.32 -5.97 -6.84
N THR A 58 -9.16 -5.30 -6.07
CA THR A 58 -9.56 -3.93 -6.37
C THR A 58 -8.50 -2.97 -5.84
N ILE A 59 -8.05 -2.10 -6.72
CA ILE A 59 -7.08 -1.05 -6.44
C ILE A 59 -7.79 0.28 -6.58
N HIS A 60 -7.59 1.16 -5.61
CA HIS A 60 -8.12 2.52 -5.64
C HIS A 60 -6.95 3.49 -5.60
N VAL A 61 -6.90 4.44 -6.53
CA VAL A 61 -5.86 5.46 -6.57
C VAL A 61 -6.48 6.83 -6.38
N MET A 62 -5.93 7.60 -5.45
CA MET A 62 -6.33 8.97 -5.17
C MET A 62 -5.09 9.83 -4.97
N SER A 63 -5.05 11.00 -5.59
CA SER A 63 -4.00 12.00 -5.39
C SER A 63 -4.51 13.20 -4.62
N SER A 64 -3.58 13.98 -4.09
CA SER A 64 -3.88 15.33 -3.62
C SER A 64 -4.53 16.16 -4.73
N PRO A 65 -5.40 17.14 -4.39
CA PRO A 65 -6.04 17.99 -5.38
C PRO A 65 -5.02 18.64 -6.32
N ASP A 66 -5.37 18.71 -7.60
CA ASP A 66 -4.60 19.37 -8.64
C ASP A 66 -3.22 18.77 -8.98
N VAL A 67 -2.92 17.57 -8.47
CA VAL A 67 -1.69 16.85 -8.78
C VAL A 67 -1.82 16.08 -10.11
N PHE A 68 -0.79 16.22 -10.98
CA PHE A 68 -0.56 15.34 -12.11
C PHE A 68 0.48 14.30 -11.68
N LEU A 69 0.14 13.02 -11.80
CA LEU A 69 1.05 11.96 -11.42
C LEU A 69 2.30 11.97 -12.31
N ASN A 70 3.46 11.92 -11.71
CA ASN A 70 4.76 11.86 -12.36
C ASN A 70 5.79 11.24 -11.40
N ASP A 71 7.04 11.09 -11.85
CA ASP A 71 8.12 10.48 -11.06
C ASP A 71 8.52 11.29 -9.80
N GLU A 72 8.09 12.56 -9.70
CA GLU A 72 8.27 13.39 -8.50
C GLU A 72 7.12 13.24 -7.49
N THR A 73 6.03 12.55 -7.88
CA THR A 73 4.91 12.28 -6.98
C THR A 73 5.33 11.27 -5.92
N GLN A 74 5.07 11.59 -4.66
CA GLN A 74 5.25 10.64 -3.57
C GLN A 74 4.06 9.67 -3.54
N PHE A 75 4.30 8.40 -3.76
CA PHE A 75 3.29 7.36 -3.73
C PHE A 75 3.33 6.59 -2.42
N PHE A 76 2.14 6.22 -1.92
CA PHE A 76 2.00 5.29 -0.81
C PHE A 76 1.09 4.14 -1.19
N ILE A 77 1.60 2.90 -1.15
CA ILE A 77 0.75 1.71 -1.23
C ILE A 77 0.09 1.52 0.14
N ALA A 78 -1.23 1.68 0.18
CA ALA A 78 -2.03 1.61 1.39
C ALA A 78 -2.69 0.23 1.52
N GLN A 79 -2.49 -0.40 2.66
CA GLN A 79 -3.06 -1.71 2.98
C GLN A 79 -4.51 -1.58 3.45
N ASP A 80 -5.36 -2.58 3.17
CA ASP A 80 -6.79 -2.55 3.50
C ASP A 80 -7.56 -1.42 2.81
N GLY A 81 -7.47 -1.35 1.50
CA GLY A 81 -7.94 -0.24 0.67
C GLY A 81 -9.37 0.25 0.96
N ARG A 82 -10.29 -0.65 1.29
CA ARG A 82 -11.67 -0.27 1.66
C ARG A 82 -11.73 0.66 2.86
N LEU A 83 -10.84 0.49 3.82
CA LEU A 83 -10.80 1.30 5.04
C LEU A 83 -10.56 2.79 4.74
N PHE A 84 -9.97 3.11 3.60
CA PHE A 84 -9.66 4.49 3.23
C PHE A 84 -10.87 5.25 2.66
N PHE A 85 -11.90 4.55 2.15
CA PHE A 85 -12.96 5.18 1.34
C PHE A 85 -14.39 4.87 1.80
N ASP A 86 -14.65 3.66 2.31
CA ASP A 86 -16.02 3.14 2.45
C ASP A 86 -16.36 2.83 3.91
N GLU A 87 -17.28 3.60 4.46
CA GLU A 87 -17.78 3.39 5.82
C GLU A 87 -18.69 2.16 5.94
N THR A 88 -19.36 1.78 4.85
CA THR A 88 -20.39 0.72 4.89
C THR A 88 -19.80 -0.69 4.94
N THR A 89 -18.59 -0.87 4.41
CA THR A 89 -17.93 -2.18 4.29
C THR A 89 -16.74 -2.35 5.23
N THR A 90 -16.44 -1.33 6.06
CA THR A 90 -15.29 -1.33 6.94
C THR A 90 -15.62 -1.91 8.32
N PHE A 91 -14.55 -2.28 9.03
CA PHE A 91 -14.63 -2.65 10.44
C PHE A 91 -15.22 -1.50 11.26
N GLN A 92 -16.27 -1.75 12.01
CA GLN A 92 -17.01 -0.78 12.83
C GLN A 92 -17.75 0.34 12.05
N GLY A 93 -17.92 0.23 10.73
CA GLY A 93 -18.64 1.23 9.95
C GLY A 93 -17.96 2.60 9.91
N GLN A 94 -16.62 2.64 9.93
CA GLN A 94 -15.83 3.87 9.88
C GLN A 94 -14.77 3.79 8.79
N SER A 95 -14.49 4.91 8.12
CA SER A 95 -13.40 5.04 7.17
C SER A 95 -12.32 5.99 7.66
N LEU A 96 -11.16 5.98 7.00
CA LEU A 96 -10.07 6.93 7.25
C LEU A 96 -10.27 8.26 6.53
N GLU A 97 -11.34 8.40 5.74
CA GLU A 97 -11.68 9.61 5.00
C GLU A 97 -10.49 10.20 4.21
N LEU A 98 -9.83 9.36 3.40
CA LEU A 98 -8.61 9.75 2.69
C LEU A 98 -8.77 11.03 1.88
N SER A 99 -9.93 11.27 1.28
CA SER A 99 -10.20 12.49 0.53
C SER A 99 -10.07 13.75 1.41
N ALA A 100 -10.59 13.70 2.63
CA ALA A 100 -10.45 14.79 3.59
C ALA A 100 -8.99 14.98 4.02
N THR A 101 -8.30 13.87 4.29
CA THR A 101 -6.87 13.86 4.64
C THR A 101 -6.01 14.51 3.55
N LEU A 102 -6.17 14.11 2.29
CA LEU A 102 -5.39 14.67 1.17
C LEU A 102 -5.72 16.15 0.93
N LYS A 103 -6.96 16.55 1.13
CA LYS A 103 -7.37 17.96 1.04
C LYS A 103 -6.76 18.79 2.17
N GLU A 104 -6.74 18.29 3.39
CA GLU A 104 -6.08 18.94 4.52
C GLU A 104 -4.60 19.16 4.23
N LEU A 105 -3.89 18.11 3.82
CA LEU A 105 -2.47 18.17 3.47
C LEU A 105 -2.18 19.18 2.36
N SER A 106 -3.03 19.27 1.34
CA SER A 106 -2.88 20.24 0.25
C SER A 106 -3.00 21.69 0.70
N THR A 107 -3.85 21.97 1.72
CA THR A 107 -4.02 23.33 2.28
C THR A 107 -2.84 23.77 3.13
N LEU A 108 -2.10 22.83 3.74
CA LEU A 108 -0.92 23.11 4.55
C LEU A 108 0.34 23.46 3.72
N SER A 109 0.21 23.59 2.40
CA SER A 109 1.25 24.00 1.43
C SER A 109 2.52 23.12 1.38
N LYS A 110 2.55 22.00 2.09
CA LYS A 110 3.76 21.18 2.27
C LYS A 110 3.72 19.83 1.56
N THR A 111 2.56 19.38 1.12
CA THR A 111 2.37 18.01 0.62
C THR A 111 1.58 17.96 -0.69
N ALA A 112 1.85 18.91 -1.57
CA ALA A 112 1.06 19.08 -2.80
C ALA A 112 1.17 17.91 -3.79
N ASN A 113 2.23 17.08 -3.72
CA ASN A 113 2.50 16.04 -4.72
C ASN A 113 2.47 14.65 -4.07
N LEU A 114 1.27 14.19 -3.69
CA LEU A 114 1.03 12.94 -2.99
C LEU A 114 -0.07 12.12 -3.67
N ALA A 115 0.16 10.82 -3.82
CA ALA A 115 -0.83 9.85 -4.27
C ALA A 115 -0.86 8.61 -3.34
N VAL A 116 -2.05 8.09 -3.09
CA VAL A 116 -2.27 6.88 -2.31
C VAL A 116 -2.90 5.82 -3.20
N VAL A 117 -2.26 4.66 -3.25
CA VAL A 117 -2.69 3.45 -3.98
C VAL A 117 -3.22 2.47 -2.95
N ALA A 118 -4.51 2.46 -2.73
CA ALA A 118 -5.14 1.64 -1.71
C ALA A 118 -5.53 0.27 -2.27
N VAL A 119 -4.94 -0.78 -1.70
CA VAL A 119 -5.10 -2.18 -2.13
C VAL A 119 -6.08 -2.88 -1.20
N ASN A 120 -7.17 -3.38 -1.76
CA ASN A 120 -8.09 -4.18 -0.97
C ASN A 120 -7.42 -5.49 -0.53
N SER A 121 -7.57 -5.83 0.75
CA SER A 121 -7.16 -7.13 1.27
C SER A 121 -7.98 -8.27 0.65
N ALA A 122 -7.58 -9.53 0.90
CA ALA A 122 -8.27 -10.72 0.41
C ALA A 122 -9.78 -10.59 0.54
N ASN A 123 -10.49 -11.05 -0.46
CA ASN A 123 -11.93 -10.83 -0.60
C ASN A 123 -12.69 -11.18 0.67
N GLN A 124 -13.19 -10.16 1.35
CA GLN A 124 -14.02 -10.27 2.53
C GLN A 124 -15.49 -10.29 2.07
N SER A 125 -15.89 -11.40 1.46
CA SER A 125 -17.27 -11.59 0.97
C SER A 125 -18.31 -11.69 2.09
N GLY A 126 -17.86 -11.74 3.34
CA GLY A 126 -18.70 -11.79 4.53
C GLY A 126 -17.93 -11.37 5.77
N GLN A 127 -18.65 -11.04 6.84
CA GLN A 127 -18.06 -10.73 8.15
C GLN A 127 -17.67 -12.01 8.92
N GLY A 128 -17.26 -13.05 8.19
CA GLY A 128 -16.96 -14.36 8.75
C GLY A 128 -15.54 -14.46 9.30
N PHE A 129 -15.38 -15.29 10.31
CA PHE A 129 -14.09 -15.65 10.90
C PHE A 129 -13.03 -16.09 9.87
N LEU A 130 -13.44 -16.85 8.84
CA LEU A 130 -12.53 -17.33 7.79
C LEU A 130 -11.99 -16.21 6.89
N ASP A 131 -12.75 -15.15 6.68
CA ASP A 131 -12.32 -14.00 5.86
C ASP A 131 -11.22 -13.22 6.56
N ASN A 132 -11.33 -13.01 7.87
CA ASN A 132 -10.28 -12.40 8.67
C ASN A 132 -9.00 -13.23 8.70
N THR A 133 -9.12 -14.55 8.63
CA THR A 133 -7.96 -15.46 8.59
C THR A 133 -7.15 -15.31 7.31
N LYS A 134 -7.80 -15.11 6.15
CA LYS A 134 -7.09 -14.87 4.87
C LYS A 134 -6.28 -13.59 4.93
N ARG A 135 -6.89 -12.47 5.36
CA ARG A 135 -6.18 -11.20 5.53
C ARG A 135 -5.01 -11.33 6.51
N TYR A 136 -5.22 -12.01 7.63
CA TYR A 136 -4.17 -12.26 8.61
C TYR A 136 -3.01 -13.06 7.99
N ALA A 137 -3.32 -14.12 7.24
CA ALA A 137 -2.34 -14.95 6.57
C ALA A 137 -1.52 -14.16 5.53
N GLU A 138 -2.15 -13.28 4.76
CA GLU A 138 -1.47 -12.44 3.77
C GLU A 138 -0.54 -11.40 4.39
N TYR A 139 -0.96 -10.81 5.51
CA TYR A 139 -0.25 -9.70 6.14
C TYR A 139 0.74 -10.12 7.23
N PHE A 140 0.78 -11.39 7.59
CA PHE A 140 1.78 -11.89 8.51
C PHE A 140 3.11 -12.15 7.76
N PRO A 141 4.26 -11.61 8.22
CA PRO A 141 5.56 -11.88 7.59
C PRO A 141 5.89 -13.37 7.69
N LYS A 142 5.75 -14.09 6.57
CA LYS A 142 5.86 -15.57 6.56
C LYS A 142 7.19 -16.09 7.10
N ASN A 143 8.26 -15.30 6.93
CA ASN A 143 9.59 -15.68 7.37
C ASN A 143 9.75 -15.52 8.89
N ALA A 144 8.94 -14.69 9.54
CA ALA A 144 8.93 -14.53 11.00
C ALA A 144 8.48 -15.80 11.73
N ILE A 145 7.76 -16.71 11.08
CA ILE A 145 7.31 -17.99 11.65
C ILE A 145 8.49 -18.85 12.13
N ASP A 146 9.64 -18.76 11.47
CA ASP A 146 10.82 -19.57 11.82
C ASP A 146 11.46 -19.14 13.15
N PHE A 147 11.14 -17.92 13.61
CA PHE A 147 11.60 -17.35 14.89
C PHE A 147 10.66 -17.64 16.07
N ILE A 148 9.49 -18.24 15.83
CA ILE A 148 8.57 -18.60 16.91
C ILE A 148 9.16 -19.80 17.68
N ASP A 149 9.56 -19.57 18.94
CA ASP A 149 10.21 -20.62 19.74
C ASP A 149 9.24 -21.70 20.19
N ASN A 150 7.99 -21.32 20.50
CA ASN A 150 6.96 -22.28 20.91
C ASN A 150 6.58 -23.20 19.73
N PRO A 151 6.84 -24.53 19.77
CA PRO A 151 6.61 -25.42 18.64
C PRO A 151 5.14 -25.61 18.29
N LEU A 152 4.22 -25.56 19.27
CA LEU A 152 2.78 -25.63 19.00
C LEU A 152 2.27 -24.38 18.33
N GLU A 153 2.72 -23.23 18.78
CA GLU A 153 2.39 -21.94 18.19
C GLU A 153 2.97 -21.83 16.78
N ARG A 154 4.23 -22.22 16.59
CA ARG A 154 4.87 -22.30 15.28
C ARG A 154 4.09 -23.20 14.31
N LEU A 155 3.65 -24.36 14.77
CA LEU A 155 2.81 -25.26 13.96
C LEU A 155 1.48 -24.61 13.61
N GLY A 156 0.82 -23.94 14.56
CA GLY A 156 -0.42 -23.20 14.35
C GLY A 156 -0.25 -22.11 13.28
N TYR A 157 0.81 -21.31 13.37
CA TYR A 157 1.11 -20.29 12.36
C TYR A 157 1.40 -20.90 10.98
N ARG A 158 2.10 -22.02 10.89
CA ARG A 158 2.35 -22.72 9.62
C ARG A 158 1.06 -23.24 8.98
N LEU A 159 0.04 -23.60 9.78
CA LEU A 159 -1.25 -24.03 9.28
C LEU A 159 -2.13 -22.86 8.83
N ILE A 160 -2.12 -21.75 9.56
CA ILE A 160 -2.90 -20.54 9.25
C ILE A 160 -2.24 -19.77 8.11
N VAL A 161 -0.95 -19.48 8.25
CA VAL A 161 -0.14 -18.78 7.26
C VAL A 161 0.49 -19.85 6.36
N ASP A 162 -0.26 -20.34 5.37
CA ASP A 162 0.30 -21.28 4.40
C ASP A 162 1.43 -20.59 3.62
N ARG A 163 2.68 -20.89 4.00
CA ARG A 163 3.88 -20.29 3.41
C ARG A 163 3.96 -20.44 1.89
N LYS A 164 3.34 -21.47 1.33
CA LYS A 164 3.30 -21.71 -0.11
C LYS A 164 2.27 -20.85 -0.82
N LYS A 165 1.21 -20.48 -0.10
CA LYS A 165 0.11 -19.66 -0.63
C LYS A 165 0.20 -18.19 -0.21
N ASN A 166 0.97 -17.88 0.84
CA ASN A 166 1.22 -16.48 1.23
C ASN A 166 2.24 -15.85 0.28
N ASN A 167 1.73 -15.27 -0.78
CA ASN A 167 2.51 -14.62 -1.82
C ASN A 167 2.20 -13.11 -1.93
N TYR A 168 1.62 -12.50 -0.89
CA TYR A 168 1.18 -11.09 -0.96
C TYR A 168 2.34 -10.14 -1.29
N ALA A 169 3.51 -10.33 -0.68
CA ALA A 169 4.69 -9.53 -0.99
C ALA A 169 5.08 -9.63 -2.48
N ARG A 170 5.04 -10.84 -3.04
CA ARG A 170 5.30 -11.05 -4.46
C ARG A 170 4.26 -10.37 -5.36
N PHE A 171 2.98 -10.45 -4.99
CA PHE A 171 1.92 -9.75 -5.71
C PHE A 171 2.20 -8.24 -5.78
N VAL A 172 2.56 -7.63 -4.64
CA VAL A 172 2.86 -6.19 -4.60
C VAL A 172 4.03 -5.83 -5.51
N VAL A 173 5.11 -6.61 -5.44
CA VAL A 173 6.36 -6.31 -6.17
C VAL A 173 6.29 -6.72 -7.65
N GLU A 174 5.74 -7.90 -7.95
CA GLU A 174 5.82 -8.50 -9.27
C GLU A 174 4.59 -8.21 -10.16
N GLU A 175 3.44 -7.83 -9.58
CA GLU A 175 2.21 -7.55 -10.34
C GLU A 175 1.68 -6.14 -10.11
N LEU A 176 1.51 -5.70 -8.87
CA LEU A 176 0.91 -4.40 -8.57
C LEU A 176 1.79 -3.23 -9.05
N ILE A 177 3.05 -3.18 -8.63
CA ILE A 177 3.97 -2.08 -8.99
C ILE A 177 4.14 -1.97 -10.50
N PRO A 178 4.48 -3.05 -11.26
CA PRO A 178 4.56 -2.96 -12.71
C PRO A 178 3.25 -2.53 -13.39
N THR A 179 2.09 -2.91 -12.83
CA THR A 179 0.80 -2.46 -13.35
C THR A 179 0.62 -0.95 -13.15
N LEU A 180 0.97 -0.42 -11.97
CA LEU A 180 0.90 1.02 -11.69
C LEU A 180 1.83 1.83 -12.60
N GLU A 181 3.06 1.38 -12.78
CA GLU A 181 4.05 2.00 -13.66
C GLU A 181 3.56 2.07 -15.10
N SER A 182 2.98 0.98 -15.58
CA SER A 182 2.40 0.91 -16.93
C SER A 182 1.15 1.78 -17.08
N GLU A 183 0.23 1.74 -16.12
CA GLU A 183 -1.06 2.45 -16.16
C GLU A 183 -0.87 3.97 -16.08
N PHE A 184 0.02 4.43 -15.20
CA PHE A 184 0.21 5.84 -14.93
C PHE A 184 1.45 6.45 -15.62
N GLN A 185 2.23 5.64 -16.35
CA GLN A 185 3.47 6.06 -17.02
C GLN A 185 4.45 6.74 -16.08
N ILE A 186 4.73 6.09 -14.95
CA ILE A 186 5.61 6.55 -13.85
C ILE A 186 6.68 5.51 -13.56
N ASP A 187 7.76 5.92 -12.91
CA ASP A 187 8.82 5.04 -12.39
C ASP A 187 8.77 5.04 -10.86
N LEU A 188 8.45 3.89 -10.27
CA LEU A 188 8.32 3.71 -8.82
C LEU A 188 9.57 3.08 -8.22
N ASN A 189 10.18 3.79 -7.28
CA ASN A 189 11.41 3.35 -6.62
C ASN A 189 11.51 3.90 -5.18
N GLN A 190 12.58 3.58 -4.47
CA GLN A 190 12.75 3.99 -3.07
C GLN A 190 12.72 5.51 -2.82
N SER A 191 12.89 6.35 -3.85
CA SER A 191 12.86 7.82 -3.68
C SER A 191 11.44 8.37 -3.63
N ASN A 192 10.48 7.67 -4.25
CA ASN A 192 9.11 8.14 -4.40
C ASN A 192 8.03 7.13 -3.94
N LEU A 193 8.40 5.92 -3.49
CA LEU A 193 7.45 4.89 -3.08
C LEU A 193 7.58 4.56 -1.59
N GLY A 194 6.47 4.67 -0.87
CA GLY A 194 6.30 4.24 0.51
C GLY A 194 5.13 3.29 0.69
N ILE A 195 4.98 2.81 1.90
CA ILE A 195 3.85 1.96 2.31
C ILE A 195 3.16 2.57 3.52
N VAL A 196 1.84 2.46 3.60
CA VAL A 196 1.05 2.83 4.76
C VAL A 196 0.07 1.72 5.13
N GLY A 197 -0.03 1.43 6.41
CA GLY A 197 -0.99 0.45 6.89
C GLY A 197 -1.28 0.57 8.38
N MET A 198 -2.41 0.00 8.79
CA MET A 198 -2.86 -0.08 10.17
C MET A 198 -2.84 -1.51 10.64
N SER A 199 -2.56 -1.71 11.93
CA SER A 199 -2.60 -3.06 12.51
C SER A 199 -1.70 -4.04 11.74
N MET A 200 -2.25 -5.15 11.25
CA MET A 200 -1.55 -6.10 10.38
C MET A 200 -1.04 -5.46 9.07
N GLY A 201 -1.74 -4.44 8.55
CA GLY A 201 -1.30 -3.68 7.37
C GLY A 201 0.01 -2.92 7.62
N GLY A 202 0.21 -2.38 8.81
CA GLY A 202 1.49 -1.78 9.23
C GLY A 202 2.61 -2.81 9.34
N LEU A 203 2.28 -4.02 9.82
CA LEU A 203 3.24 -5.12 9.96
C LEU A 203 3.78 -5.58 8.60
N ILE A 204 2.89 -5.89 7.65
CA ILE A 204 3.31 -6.27 6.30
C ILE A 204 4.00 -5.11 5.56
N GLY A 205 3.56 -3.86 5.81
CA GLY A 205 4.19 -2.68 5.23
C GLY A 205 5.65 -2.51 5.63
N LEU A 206 5.96 -2.66 6.90
CA LEU A 206 7.35 -2.64 7.38
C LEU A 206 8.17 -3.81 6.83
N SER A 207 7.58 -5.02 6.79
CA SER A 207 8.22 -6.20 6.22
C SER A 207 8.58 -5.99 4.73
N LEU A 208 7.64 -5.50 3.93
CA LEU A 208 7.86 -5.19 2.51
C LEU A 208 8.99 -4.19 2.30
N MET A 209 9.02 -3.10 3.06
CA MET A 209 10.09 -2.10 2.94
C MET A 209 11.47 -2.70 3.28
N LEU A 210 11.56 -3.53 4.30
CA LEU A 210 12.83 -4.10 4.74
C LEU A 210 13.29 -5.29 3.87
N GLU A 211 12.35 -6.08 3.35
CA GLU A 211 12.67 -7.18 2.42
C GLU A 211 12.99 -6.67 1.01
N HIS A 212 12.48 -5.51 0.61
CA HIS A 212 12.67 -4.89 -0.71
C HIS A 212 13.19 -3.45 -0.60
N PRO A 213 14.39 -3.26 -0.03
CA PRO A 213 14.91 -1.91 0.30
C PRO A 213 15.17 -1.03 -0.92
N ASP A 214 15.38 -1.60 -2.11
CA ASP A 214 15.59 -0.85 -3.35
C ASP A 214 14.28 -0.32 -3.95
N ILE A 215 13.14 -0.87 -3.52
CA ILE A 215 11.82 -0.50 -4.02
C ILE A 215 11.15 0.53 -3.11
N PHE A 216 11.19 0.31 -1.78
CA PHE A 216 10.48 1.14 -0.82
C PHE A 216 11.42 1.99 0.02
N GLY A 217 11.17 3.30 0.08
CA GLY A 217 11.95 4.25 0.89
C GLY A 217 11.36 4.54 2.25
N SER A 218 10.04 4.30 2.43
CA SER A 218 9.36 4.65 3.67
C SER A 218 8.26 3.68 4.06
N SER A 219 7.97 3.61 5.36
CA SER A 219 6.86 2.83 5.92
C SER A 219 6.15 3.60 7.03
N ILE A 220 4.81 3.64 6.97
CA ILE A 220 3.92 4.21 7.98
C ILE A 220 3.11 3.08 8.60
N GLY A 221 3.27 2.86 9.90
CA GLY A 221 2.52 1.87 10.66
C GLY A 221 1.70 2.52 11.77
N LEU A 222 0.37 2.64 11.57
CA LEU A 222 -0.54 3.14 12.60
C LEU A 222 -1.04 1.96 13.45
N SER A 223 -0.81 2.02 14.75
CA SER A 223 -1.16 0.93 15.69
C SER A 223 -0.75 -0.45 15.14
N THR A 224 0.47 -0.58 14.66
CA THR A 224 0.96 -1.83 14.04
C THR A 224 0.83 -3.01 15.01
N HIS A 225 0.37 -4.16 14.49
CA HIS A 225 0.08 -5.34 15.30
C HIS A 225 1.37 -6.11 15.66
N TRP A 226 1.91 -5.83 16.84
CA TRP A 226 3.20 -6.40 17.30
C TRP A 226 3.09 -7.70 18.09
N THR A 227 1.91 -8.05 18.57
CA THR A 227 1.74 -9.12 19.56
C THR A 227 1.36 -10.47 18.99
N GLY A 228 1.04 -10.54 17.68
CA GLY A 228 0.57 -11.79 17.11
C GLY A 228 -0.73 -12.30 17.74
N ILE A 229 -1.05 -13.57 17.50
CA ILE A 229 -2.23 -14.24 18.01
C ILE A 229 -1.79 -15.40 18.92
N ASN A 230 -2.33 -15.47 20.12
CA ASN A 230 -2.17 -16.66 20.97
C ASN A 230 -2.95 -17.83 20.35
N PHE A 231 -2.24 -18.81 19.83
CA PHE A 231 -2.84 -19.94 19.11
C PHE A 231 -3.75 -20.78 20.00
N THR A 232 -3.45 -20.90 21.29
CA THR A 232 -4.30 -21.62 22.25
C THR A 232 -5.64 -20.91 22.42
N ASP A 233 -5.64 -19.58 22.51
CA ASP A 233 -6.86 -18.78 22.61
C ASP A 233 -7.66 -18.85 21.31
N TYR A 234 -6.99 -18.91 20.16
CA TYR A 234 -7.61 -19.11 18.87
C TYR A 234 -8.37 -20.44 18.79
N LEU A 235 -7.78 -21.55 19.25
CA LEU A 235 -8.44 -22.84 19.31
C LEU A 235 -9.61 -22.87 20.31
N LEU A 236 -9.52 -22.09 21.38
CA LEU A 236 -10.52 -22.00 22.44
C LEU A 236 -11.51 -20.84 22.24
N LEU A 237 -11.44 -20.12 21.12
CA LEU A 237 -12.31 -18.98 20.84
C LEU A 237 -13.81 -19.27 21.02
N PRO A 238 -14.35 -20.44 20.59
CA PRO A 238 -15.76 -20.76 20.82
C PRO A 238 -16.16 -20.81 22.30
N ILE A 239 -15.20 -21.04 23.20
CA ILE A 239 -15.43 -21.16 24.64
C ILE A 239 -15.07 -19.85 25.36
N ARG A 240 -13.96 -19.24 24.99
CA ARG A 240 -13.42 -18.05 25.68
C ARG A 240 -13.95 -16.72 25.15
N GLY A 241 -14.40 -16.70 23.89
CA GLY A 241 -14.93 -15.49 23.25
C GLY A 241 -13.90 -14.40 22.92
N TYR A 242 -12.62 -14.65 23.16
CA TYR A 242 -11.56 -13.70 22.80
C TYR A 242 -10.25 -14.40 22.43
N ILE A 243 -9.37 -13.67 21.70
CA ILE A 243 -8.01 -14.08 21.38
C ILE A 243 -7.05 -13.06 22.02
N GLY A 244 -6.15 -13.54 22.86
CA GLY A 244 -5.16 -12.70 23.51
C GLY A 244 -3.88 -12.53 22.69
N PRO A 245 -3.01 -11.59 23.09
CA PRO A 245 -1.70 -11.41 22.51
C PRO A 245 -0.79 -12.61 22.79
N SER A 246 0.16 -12.87 21.89
CA SER A 246 1.21 -13.87 22.07
C SER A 246 2.57 -13.19 22.25
N ASP A 247 3.18 -13.37 23.42
CA ASP A 247 4.53 -12.89 23.67
C ASP A 247 5.57 -13.65 22.82
N SER A 248 5.39 -14.95 22.62
CA SER A 248 6.26 -15.78 21.75
C SER A 248 6.28 -15.24 20.30
N THR A 249 5.11 -14.96 19.74
CA THR A 249 5.02 -14.38 18.39
C THR A 249 5.58 -12.97 18.33
N ALA A 250 5.33 -12.15 19.37
CA ALA A 250 5.90 -10.81 19.42
C ALA A 250 7.43 -10.82 19.45
N GLN A 251 8.04 -11.71 20.25
CA GLN A 251 9.49 -11.90 20.26
C GLN A 251 10.02 -12.36 18.90
N ALA A 252 9.30 -13.27 18.24
CA ALA A 252 9.63 -13.76 16.91
C ALA A 252 9.62 -12.65 15.86
N LEU A 253 8.62 -11.76 15.89
CA LEU A 253 8.55 -10.59 15.00
C LEU A 253 9.74 -9.66 15.23
N ILE A 254 10.10 -9.37 16.46
CA ILE A 254 11.26 -8.54 16.79
C ILE A 254 12.56 -9.19 16.27
N ALA A 255 12.77 -10.49 16.53
CA ALA A 255 13.95 -11.21 16.05
C ALA A 255 14.02 -11.28 14.51
N TYR A 256 12.86 -11.40 13.86
CA TYR A 256 12.79 -11.34 12.41
C TYR A 256 13.19 -9.95 11.89
N PHE A 257 12.68 -8.85 12.45
CA PHE A 257 13.06 -7.51 11.99
C PHE A 257 14.51 -7.14 12.29
N GLU A 258 15.11 -7.71 13.33
CA GLU A 258 16.51 -7.48 13.69
C GLU A 258 17.49 -7.89 12.56
N GLN A 259 17.13 -8.88 11.74
CA GLN A 259 17.95 -9.30 10.60
C GLN A 259 18.08 -8.22 9.52
N PHE A 260 17.11 -7.29 9.47
CA PHE A 260 17.07 -6.23 8.46
C PHE A 260 17.65 -4.90 8.93
N LYS A 261 18.33 -4.88 10.08
CA LYS A 261 18.92 -3.63 10.62
C LYS A 261 19.82 -2.92 9.61
N SER A 262 20.59 -3.67 8.82
CA SER A 262 21.46 -3.11 7.79
C SER A 262 20.71 -2.46 6.62
N GLN A 263 19.44 -2.83 6.36
CA GLN A 263 18.60 -2.26 5.32
C GLN A 263 17.95 -0.93 5.74
N MET A 264 18.10 -0.53 7.00
CA MET A 264 17.52 0.72 7.52
C MET A 264 18.23 1.99 7.04
N SER A 265 19.43 1.88 6.47
CA SER A 265 20.15 3.03 5.92
C SER A 265 19.27 3.85 4.98
N ARG A 266 19.15 5.16 5.26
CA ARG A 266 18.33 6.12 4.50
C ARG A 266 16.83 5.81 4.40
N LYS A 267 16.30 4.91 5.24
CA LYS A 267 14.86 4.64 5.31
C LYS A 267 14.14 5.62 6.24
N THR A 268 12.87 5.85 5.94
CA THR A 268 12.00 6.67 6.78
C THR A 268 10.87 5.80 7.33
N VAL A 269 10.80 5.68 8.65
CA VAL A 269 9.80 4.83 9.33
C VAL A 269 9.03 5.65 10.35
N TYR A 270 7.71 5.64 10.21
CA TYR A 270 6.79 6.18 11.19
C TYR A 270 6.01 5.02 11.83
N VAL A 271 6.00 4.98 13.15
CA VAL A 271 5.23 4.00 13.94
C VAL A 271 4.51 4.74 15.06
N ASP A 272 3.24 4.45 15.24
CA ASP A 272 2.50 4.93 16.40
C ASP A 272 1.70 3.83 17.10
N TYR A 273 1.21 4.14 18.27
CA TYR A 273 0.32 3.29 19.06
C TYR A 273 -0.43 4.13 20.10
N GLY A 274 -1.59 3.62 20.51
CA GLY A 274 -2.32 4.16 21.65
C GLY A 274 -1.97 3.47 22.96
N ASP A 275 -2.73 3.73 24.01
CA ASP A 275 -2.59 3.08 25.33
C ASP A 275 -3.86 2.38 25.82
N LEU A 276 -4.90 2.29 24.96
CA LEU A 276 -6.14 1.60 25.27
C LEU A 276 -6.33 0.33 24.43
N GLY A 277 -7.05 -0.63 25.00
CA GLY A 277 -7.44 -1.86 24.30
C GLY A 277 -6.24 -2.69 23.86
N LEU A 278 -6.19 -3.05 22.57
CA LEU A 278 -5.09 -3.85 22.02
C LEU A 278 -3.75 -3.08 22.00
N ASP A 279 -3.80 -1.78 21.76
CA ASP A 279 -2.60 -0.94 21.71
C ASP A 279 -1.84 -0.87 23.03
N ALA A 280 -2.53 -1.06 24.17
CA ALA A 280 -1.91 -1.09 25.48
C ALA A 280 -0.80 -2.15 25.64
N TYR A 281 -0.80 -3.18 24.79
CA TYR A 281 0.22 -4.24 24.80
C TYR A 281 1.44 -3.91 23.93
N TYR A 282 1.43 -2.84 23.13
CA TYR A 282 2.44 -2.63 22.09
C TYR A 282 3.73 -1.97 22.57
N GLU A 283 3.66 -1.14 23.60
CA GLU A 283 4.79 -0.31 24.06
C GLU A 283 6.11 -1.09 24.22
N PRO A 284 6.17 -2.24 24.93
CA PRO A 284 7.42 -2.97 25.12
C PRO A 284 8.07 -3.43 23.80
N TYR A 285 7.25 -3.81 22.83
CA TYR A 285 7.71 -4.31 21.54
C TYR A 285 8.13 -3.16 20.61
N VAL A 286 7.36 -2.08 20.59
CA VAL A 286 7.70 -0.87 19.82
C VAL A 286 9.02 -0.28 20.31
N MET A 287 9.25 -0.22 21.60
CA MET A 287 10.50 0.30 22.18
C MET A 287 11.72 -0.58 21.86
N ARG A 288 11.53 -1.91 21.73
CA ARG A 288 12.59 -2.81 21.25
C ARG A 288 12.82 -2.63 19.75
N LEU A 289 11.76 -2.53 18.96
CA LEU A 289 11.84 -2.26 17.54
C LEU A 289 12.56 -0.94 17.26
N LYS A 290 12.26 0.12 18.02
CA LYS A 290 12.95 1.40 17.92
C LYS A 290 14.47 1.24 17.98
N LYS A 291 14.99 0.49 18.96
CA LYS A 291 16.44 0.23 19.10
C LYS A 291 17.04 -0.54 17.92
N ILE A 292 16.25 -1.38 17.26
CA ILE A 292 16.68 -2.15 16.09
C ILE A 292 16.71 -1.28 14.84
N LEU A 293 15.67 -0.47 14.63
CA LEU A 293 15.49 0.33 13.42
C LEU A 293 16.25 1.66 13.46
N GLU A 294 16.66 2.12 14.64
CA GLU A 294 17.41 3.38 14.78
C GLU A 294 18.85 3.19 14.28
N THR A 295 19.22 3.95 13.26
CA THR A 295 20.57 4.02 12.68
C THR A 295 20.94 5.48 12.45
N ASP A 296 22.23 5.78 12.27
CA ASP A 296 22.72 7.16 12.16
C ASP A 296 22.12 7.93 10.98
N ASP A 297 21.71 7.25 9.92
CA ASP A 297 21.19 7.83 8.69
C ASP A 297 19.72 7.45 8.38
N SER A 298 19.05 6.73 9.27
CA SER A 298 17.61 6.46 9.17
C SER A 298 16.81 7.61 9.82
N ARG A 299 15.58 7.81 9.29
CA ARG A 299 14.59 8.68 9.93
C ARG A 299 13.54 7.81 10.59
N LEU A 300 13.50 7.83 11.91
CA LEU A 300 12.54 7.05 12.70
C LEU A 300 11.70 7.94 13.58
N CYS A 301 10.38 7.82 13.49
CA CYS A 301 9.42 8.45 14.36
C CYS A 301 8.63 7.39 15.12
N VAL A 302 8.61 7.48 16.43
CA VAL A 302 7.78 6.63 17.29
C VAL A 302 6.95 7.54 18.18
N LEU A 303 5.61 7.42 18.10
CA LEU A 303 4.68 8.23 18.89
C LEU A 303 3.71 7.36 19.68
N LYS A 304 3.47 7.76 20.92
CA LYS A 304 2.42 7.20 21.77
C LYS A 304 1.29 8.23 21.90
N PHE A 305 0.05 7.78 21.71
CA PHE A 305 -1.15 8.59 21.85
C PHE A 305 -1.93 8.16 23.10
N GLU A 306 -2.02 9.06 24.07
CA GLU A 306 -2.74 8.79 25.31
C GLU A 306 -4.25 8.83 25.09
N ASN A 307 -4.97 7.92 25.75
CA ASN A 307 -6.42 7.74 25.65
C ASN A 307 -6.92 7.39 24.26
N GLU A 308 -6.07 6.78 23.43
CA GLU A 308 -6.43 6.27 22.11
C GLU A 308 -6.19 4.76 22.03
N GLY A 309 -6.96 4.09 21.18
CA GLY A 309 -6.92 2.62 21.03
C GLY A 309 -6.84 2.17 19.58
N HIS A 310 -7.17 0.89 19.36
CA HIS A 310 -7.00 0.16 18.10
C HIS A 310 -8.22 0.29 17.18
N GLU A 311 -8.67 1.53 16.90
CA GLU A 311 -9.88 1.76 16.11
C GLU A 311 -9.67 2.79 15.00
N PRO A 312 -10.44 2.69 13.89
CA PRO A 312 -10.30 3.58 12.73
C PRO A 312 -10.44 5.07 13.05
N GLN A 313 -11.27 5.44 14.03
CA GLN A 313 -11.46 6.83 14.46
C GLN A 313 -10.17 7.50 14.95
N TYR A 314 -9.26 6.74 15.56
CA TYR A 314 -7.96 7.23 16.03
C TYR A 314 -6.96 7.27 14.87
N TRP A 315 -6.91 6.23 14.04
CA TRP A 315 -6.03 6.18 12.87
C TRP A 315 -6.31 7.32 11.89
N ARG A 316 -7.60 7.63 11.66
CA ARG A 316 -8.01 8.77 10.82
C ARG A 316 -7.40 10.10 11.29
N LYS A 317 -7.42 10.38 12.60
CA LYS A 317 -6.83 11.59 13.17
C LYS A 317 -5.32 11.69 12.98
N ARG A 318 -4.65 10.53 12.94
CA ARG A 318 -3.18 10.44 12.90
C ARG A 318 -2.62 10.36 11.48
N LEU A 319 -3.42 9.92 10.51
CA LEU A 319 -2.97 9.64 9.14
C LEU A 319 -2.37 10.86 8.45
N ALA A 320 -3.01 12.04 8.53
CA ALA A 320 -2.49 13.27 7.91
C ALA A 320 -1.11 13.63 8.46
N SER A 321 -0.96 13.61 9.78
CA SER A 321 0.31 13.90 10.44
C SER A 321 1.41 12.90 10.09
N ALA A 322 1.09 11.61 9.99
CA ALA A 322 2.03 10.57 9.62
C ALA A 322 2.54 10.74 8.17
N LEU A 323 1.64 11.00 7.23
CA LEU A 323 1.99 11.28 5.82
C LEU A 323 2.85 12.53 5.70
N SER A 324 2.47 13.63 6.38
CA SER A 324 3.24 14.88 6.40
C SER A 324 4.64 14.68 6.97
N TRP A 325 4.76 13.95 8.07
CA TRP A 325 6.06 13.71 8.70
C TRP A 325 7.00 12.91 7.79
N VAL A 326 6.52 11.88 7.13
CA VAL A 326 7.37 11.08 6.22
C VAL A 326 7.93 11.94 5.10
N GLN A 327 7.14 12.88 4.58
CA GLN A 327 7.59 13.79 3.52
C GLN A 327 8.53 14.90 4.04
N HIS A 328 8.24 15.52 5.19
CA HIS A 328 8.86 16.78 5.62
C HIS A 328 9.56 16.74 6.97
N GLY A 329 9.26 15.76 7.81
CA GLY A 329 9.83 15.67 9.16
C GLY A 329 9.35 16.76 10.12
N ASP A 330 8.10 17.21 9.95
CA ASP A 330 7.55 18.40 10.62
C ASP A 330 6.98 18.13 12.03
N ILE A 331 6.98 16.88 12.49
CA ILE A 331 6.57 16.48 13.84
C ILE A 331 7.81 16.17 14.70
N ARG A 332 7.76 16.54 15.95
CA ARG A 332 8.79 16.11 16.92
C ARG A 332 8.51 14.67 17.32
N CYS A 333 9.41 13.79 16.94
CA CYS A 333 9.42 12.39 17.34
C CYS A 333 10.28 12.19 18.59
N SER A 334 9.78 11.40 19.52
CA SER A 334 10.47 11.11 20.80
C SER A 334 11.28 9.82 20.72
#